data_2f729c4c0886ef1671e833c979d5c364
#
_entry.id   2f729c4c0886ef1671e833c979d5c364
#
_cell.length_a   1.000
_cell.length_b   1.000
_cell.length_c   1.000
_cell.angle_alpha   90.00
_cell.angle_beta   90.00
_cell.angle_gamma   90.00
#
_symmetry.space_group_name_H-M   'P 1'
#
loop_
_entity.id
_entity.type
_entity.pdbx_description
1 polymer ?
#
loop_
_entity_poly.entity_id
_entity_poly.type
_entity_poly.pdbx_seq_one_letter_code
_entity_poly.pdbx_strand_id
1 'polypeptide(L)'
;DNNVNMPTGCVATAVSQLMYYNKWPTERPSKFVDQSGTNAQKSSVYLWNEIKDNSTQMGEVGKDAVGVLLSDVGKAVNMKYAAKGSISNMQWALDALRKNFDYSVKHISKEYMPKGMFYELVINELANGYPVLIGESSHSFLLDGIDKQGYIHVNWGWAGENDGWFDFATLYTPLDDEVFGTDIFALE
;
A
#
# COMPACT_ATOMS: atom_id res chain seq x y z
N ASP A 1 18.01 -16.92 20.63
CA ASP A 1 17.35 -15.82 19.93
C ASP A 1 17.45 -16.07 18.43
N ASN A 2 16.43 -16.71 17.87
CA ASN A 2 16.34 -16.90 16.43
C ASN A 2 15.82 -15.57 15.85
N ASN A 3 16.70 -14.77 15.24
CA ASN A 3 16.33 -13.64 14.39
C ASN A 3 15.61 -14.17 13.14
N VAL A 4 14.35 -14.53 13.30
CA VAL A 4 13.51 -14.87 12.16
C VAL A 4 12.99 -13.57 11.59
N ASN A 5 13.43 -13.20 10.38
CA ASN A 5 12.87 -12.09 9.63
C ASN A 5 11.41 -12.43 9.29
N MET A 6 10.49 -11.68 9.87
CA MET A 6 9.07 -11.82 9.57
C MET A 6 8.71 -10.99 8.33
N PRO A 7 7.85 -11.50 7.44
CA PRO A 7 7.37 -10.70 6.29
C PRO A 7 6.68 -9.42 6.75
N THR A 8 6.87 -8.35 5.99
CA THR A 8 6.25 -7.03 6.26
C THR A 8 4.71 -7.12 6.26
N GLY A 9 4.14 -7.99 5.44
CA GLY A 9 2.70 -8.14 5.23
C GLY A 9 2.16 -7.25 4.12
N CYS A 10 1.25 -7.80 3.31
CA CYS A 10 0.75 -7.16 2.10
C CYS A 10 0.06 -5.81 2.37
N VAL A 11 -0.76 -5.71 3.43
CA VAL A 11 -1.44 -4.47 3.81
C VAL A 11 -0.44 -3.35 4.12
N ALA A 12 0.59 -3.62 4.93
CA ALA A 12 1.60 -2.61 5.24
C ALA A 12 2.41 -2.22 4.01
N THR A 13 2.75 -3.18 3.14
CA THR A 13 3.46 -2.93 1.89
C THR A 13 2.64 -2.03 0.97
N ALA A 14 1.39 -2.38 0.68
CA ALA A 14 0.54 -1.64 -0.23
C ALA A 14 0.23 -0.21 0.27
N VAL A 15 -0.06 -0.05 1.57
CA VAL A 15 -0.24 1.29 2.18
C VAL A 15 1.05 2.11 2.10
N SER A 16 2.21 1.51 2.36
CA SER A 16 3.50 2.22 2.26
C SER A 16 3.82 2.65 0.83
N GLN A 17 3.49 1.84 -0.17
CA GLN A 17 3.63 2.19 -1.57
C GLN A 17 2.71 3.35 -1.97
N LEU A 18 1.45 3.35 -1.51
CA LEU A 18 0.52 4.46 -1.68
C LEU A 18 1.08 5.76 -1.08
N MET A 19 1.60 5.70 0.15
CA MET A 19 2.22 6.84 0.82
C MET A 19 3.48 7.32 0.10
N TYR A 20 4.30 6.41 -0.39
CA TYR A 20 5.49 6.75 -1.17
C TYR A 20 5.14 7.40 -2.51
N TYR A 21 4.14 6.91 -3.21
CA TYR A 21 3.65 7.51 -4.45
C TYR A 21 3.27 8.99 -4.24
N ASN A 22 2.53 9.28 -3.18
CA ASN A 22 2.08 10.63 -2.86
C ASN A 22 3.14 11.50 -2.15
N LYS A 23 4.24 10.90 -1.65
CA LYS A 23 5.21 11.57 -0.78
C LYS A 23 4.54 12.26 0.41
N TRP A 24 3.50 11.64 0.97
CA TRP A 24 2.67 12.18 2.04
C TRP A 24 2.44 11.14 3.15
N PRO A 25 2.30 11.56 4.43
CA PRO A 25 2.49 12.93 4.94
C PRO A 25 3.98 13.31 5.01
N THR A 26 4.27 14.60 5.14
CA THR A 26 5.64 15.05 5.39
C THR A 26 6.08 14.69 6.81
N GLU A 27 5.21 14.94 7.80
CA GLU A 27 5.50 14.68 9.21
C GLU A 27 5.11 13.27 9.61
N ARG A 28 5.94 12.67 10.45
CA ARG A 28 5.65 11.38 11.07
C ARG A 28 4.80 11.57 12.32
N PRO A 29 3.83 10.69 12.59
CA PRO A 29 3.16 10.68 13.89
C PRO A 29 4.17 10.56 15.04
N SER A 30 4.15 11.50 15.97
CA SER A 30 5.15 11.59 17.06
C SER A 30 5.27 10.30 17.87
N LYS A 31 4.19 9.55 18.01
CA LYS A 31 4.14 8.26 18.70
C LYS A 31 4.98 7.16 18.03
N PHE A 32 5.39 7.33 16.77
CA PHE A 32 6.22 6.38 16.03
C PHE A 32 7.69 6.77 15.98
N VAL A 33 8.03 8.01 16.38
CA VAL A 33 9.41 8.51 16.38
C VAL A 33 10.20 7.84 17.53
N ASP A 34 11.31 7.19 17.19
CA ASP A 34 12.18 6.51 18.15
C ASP A 34 13.47 7.32 18.35
N GLN A 35 13.57 7.99 19.49
CA GLN A 35 14.73 8.83 19.84
C GLN A 35 16.00 8.02 20.17
N SER A 36 15.89 6.70 20.34
CA SER A 36 17.02 5.80 20.62
C SER A 36 17.59 5.14 19.36
N GLY A 37 16.87 5.22 18.24
CA GLY A 37 17.18 4.51 17.01
C GLY A 37 18.19 5.19 16.08
N THR A 38 18.14 4.84 14.79
CA THR A 38 18.94 5.42 13.72
C THR A 38 18.52 6.87 13.42
N ASN A 39 19.26 7.58 12.57
CA ASN A 39 18.89 8.94 12.16
C ASN A 39 17.51 9.00 11.50
N ALA A 40 17.16 8.01 10.69
CA ALA A 40 15.84 7.92 10.09
C ALA A 40 14.74 7.67 11.14
N GLN A 41 15.01 6.81 12.14
CA GLN A 41 14.07 6.53 13.23
C GLN A 41 13.84 7.73 14.15
N LYS A 42 14.86 8.56 14.36
CA LYS A 42 14.78 9.82 15.14
C LYS A 42 14.11 10.96 14.39
N SER A 43 14.06 10.89 13.06
CA SER A 43 13.47 11.94 12.23
C SER A 43 11.97 12.10 12.55
N SER A 44 11.52 13.31 12.70
CA SER A 44 10.10 13.67 12.81
C SER A 44 9.40 13.80 11.45
N VAL A 45 10.14 13.62 10.36
CA VAL A 45 9.62 13.68 8.99
C VAL A 45 10.00 12.41 8.24
N TYR A 46 9.16 12.02 7.26
CA TYR A 46 9.51 10.97 6.34
C TYR A 46 10.57 11.45 5.35
N LEU A 47 11.61 10.64 5.13
CA LEU A 47 12.74 10.99 4.26
C LEU A 47 12.44 10.56 2.82
N TRP A 48 11.36 11.08 2.25
CA TRP A 48 10.85 10.69 0.93
C TRP A 48 11.89 10.76 -0.20
N ASN A 49 12.78 11.75 -0.16
CA ASN A 49 13.81 11.93 -1.19
C ASN A 49 14.91 10.88 -1.15
N GLU A 50 15.08 10.19 -0.01
CA GLU A 50 16.06 9.12 0.15
C GLU A 50 15.53 7.78 -0.37
N ILE A 51 14.20 7.61 -0.42
CA ILE A 51 13.56 6.40 -0.95
C ILE A 51 13.56 6.46 -2.48
N LYS A 52 13.94 5.34 -3.12
CA LYS A 52 13.96 5.18 -4.57
C LYS A 52 13.13 3.96 -4.97
N ASP A 53 12.71 3.92 -6.23
CA ASP A 53 11.89 2.84 -6.76
C ASP A 53 12.62 1.49 -6.78
N ASN A 54 13.95 1.53 -6.78
CA ASN A 54 14.76 0.32 -6.75
C ASN A 54 15.75 0.35 -5.57
N SER A 55 15.79 -0.75 -4.81
CA SER A 55 16.67 -0.89 -3.64
C SER A 55 18.16 -0.78 -3.97
N THR A 56 18.55 -1.11 -5.20
CA THR A 56 19.96 -0.98 -5.67
C THR A 56 20.38 0.47 -5.84
N GLN A 57 19.44 1.38 -5.95
CA GLN A 57 19.67 2.83 -6.08
C GLN A 57 19.65 3.56 -4.73
N MET A 58 19.36 2.82 -3.65
CA MET A 58 19.30 3.38 -2.30
C MET A 58 20.60 3.15 -1.54
N GLY A 59 21.12 4.22 -0.92
CA GLY A 59 22.11 4.12 0.15
C GLY A 59 21.49 3.63 1.46
N GLU A 60 22.30 3.48 2.49
CA GLU A 60 21.84 3.00 3.82
C GLU A 60 20.74 3.89 4.42
N VAL A 61 20.84 5.21 4.24
CA VAL A 61 19.80 6.17 4.69
C VAL A 61 18.46 5.90 4.02
N GLY A 62 18.45 5.60 2.71
CA GLY A 62 17.24 5.28 1.99
C GLY A 62 16.63 3.95 2.42
N LYS A 63 17.44 2.93 2.65
CA LYS A 63 16.99 1.64 3.18
C LYS A 63 16.40 1.79 4.58
N ASP A 64 17.06 2.57 5.45
CA ASP A 64 16.54 2.92 6.78
C ASP A 64 15.20 3.67 6.67
N ALA A 65 15.07 4.61 5.74
CA ALA A 65 13.83 5.36 5.52
C ALA A 65 12.66 4.44 5.08
N VAL A 66 12.92 3.47 4.21
CA VAL A 66 11.94 2.42 3.86
C VAL A 66 11.57 1.59 5.09
N GLY A 67 12.55 1.17 5.87
CA GLY A 67 12.32 0.41 7.10
C GLY A 67 11.46 1.17 8.11
N VAL A 68 11.70 2.48 8.26
CA VAL A 68 10.91 3.38 9.11
C VAL A 68 9.47 3.47 8.61
N LEU A 69 9.27 3.73 7.32
CA LEU A 69 7.94 3.82 6.71
C LEU A 69 7.15 2.53 6.94
N LEU A 70 7.72 1.38 6.59
CA LEU A 70 7.09 0.07 6.76
C LEU A 70 6.78 -0.26 8.24
N SER A 71 7.66 0.13 9.15
CA SER A 71 7.46 -0.05 10.60
C SER A 71 6.31 0.81 11.12
N ASP A 72 6.25 2.08 10.74
CA ASP A 72 5.20 3.00 11.18
C ASP A 72 3.83 2.57 10.64
N VAL A 73 3.78 2.21 9.35
CA VAL A 73 2.55 1.70 8.73
C VAL A 73 2.14 0.37 9.38
N GLY A 74 3.07 -0.56 9.58
CA GLY A 74 2.79 -1.84 10.23
C GLY A 74 2.19 -1.67 11.63
N LYS A 75 2.71 -0.73 12.43
CA LYS A 75 2.12 -0.37 13.72
C LYS A 75 0.73 0.24 13.57
N ALA A 76 0.56 1.15 12.61
CA ALA A 76 -0.71 1.84 12.38
C ALA A 76 -1.84 0.91 11.93
N VAL A 77 -1.53 -0.08 11.08
CA VAL A 77 -2.49 -1.08 10.59
C VAL A 77 -2.64 -2.28 11.53
N ASN A 78 -2.11 -2.22 12.76
CA ASN A 78 -2.15 -3.32 13.73
C ASN A 78 -1.64 -4.66 13.15
N MET A 79 -0.53 -4.61 12.42
CA MET A 79 0.06 -5.80 11.79
C MET A 79 0.44 -6.85 12.83
N LYS A 80 -0.07 -8.05 12.66
CA LYS A 80 0.30 -9.23 13.43
C LYS A 80 1.40 -9.98 12.69
N TYR A 81 2.63 -9.80 13.13
CA TYR A 81 3.79 -10.40 12.50
C TYR A 81 3.95 -11.87 12.90
N ALA A 82 4.20 -12.72 11.90
CA ALA A 82 4.51 -14.14 12.10
C ALA A 82 5.46 -14.66 11.01
N ALA A 83 6.25 -15.69 11.33
CA ALA A 83 7.27 -16.24 10.42
C ALA A 83 6.71 -16.78 9.09
N LYS A 84 5.47 -17.28 9.10
CA LYS A 84 4.80 -17.82 7.89
C LYS A 84 3.98 -16.81 7.11
N GLY A 85 3.81 -15.58 7.63
CA GLY A 85 3.03 -14.53 7.00
C GLY A 85 2.48 -13.56 8.03
N SER A 86 2.53 -12.27 7.74
CA SER A 86 2.02 -11.20 8.60
C SER A 86 0.65 -10.78 8.14
N ILE A 87 -0.28 -10.57 9.07
CA ILE A 87 -1.70 -10.39 8.79
C ILE A 87 -2.19 -9.04 9.36
N SER A 88 -2.95 -8.33 8.56
CA SER A 88 -3.80 -7.20 8.95
C SER A 88 -5.08 -7.25 8.09
N ASN A 89 -5.90 -6.20 8.13
CA ASN A 89 -7.06 -6.09 7.26
C ASN A 89 -7.22 -4.66 6.72
N MET A 90 -8.06 -4.51 5.70
CA MET A 90 -8.25 -3.23 5.02
C MET A 90 -8.97 -2.18 5.87
N GLN A 91 -9.80 -2.58 6.84
CA GLN A 91 -10.40 -1.63 7.76
C GLN A 91 -9.33 -0.94 8.64
N TRP A 92 -8.31 -1.69 9.08
CA TRP A 92 -7.17 -1.11 9.78
C TRP A 92 -6.34 -0.20 8.87
N ALA A 93 -6.21 -0.53 7.58
CA ALA A 93 -5.54 0.34 6.60
C ALA A 93 -6.29 1.67 6.44
N LEU A 94 -7.62 1.63 6.27
CA LEU A 94 -8.48 2.80 6.18
C LEU A 94 -8.35 3.70 7.42
N ASP A 95 -8.44 3.08 8.59
CA ASP A 95 -8.30 3.77 9.87
C ASP A 95 -6.89 4.39 10.05
N ALA A 96 -5.86 3.67 9.64
CA ALA A 96 -4.47 4.15 9.69
C ALA A 96 -4.27 5.37 8.80
N LEU A 97 -4.72 5.31 7.55
CA LEU A 97 -4.62 6.41 6.61
C LEU A 97 -5.31 7.67 7.14
N ARG A 98 -6.54 7.55 7.63
CA ARG A 98 -7.30 8.69 8.16
C ARG A 98 -6.79 9.23 9.49
N LYS A 99 -6.47 8.35 10.44
CA LYS A 99 -6.19 8.73 11.85
C LYS A 99 -4.73 8.98 12.15
N ASN A 100 -3.81 8.40 11.36
CA ASN A 100 -2.38 8.49 11.61
C ASN A 100 -1.62 9.26 10.51
N PHE A 101 -2.12 9.24 9.28
CA PHE A 101 -1.36 9.75 8.14
C PHE A 101 -2.05 10.90 7.40
N ASP A 102 -3.14 11.40 7.97
CA ASP A 102 -3.85 12.59 7.49
C ASP A 102 -4.29 12.50 6.00
N TYR A 103 -4.79 11.31 5.63
CA TYR A 103 -5.40 11.08 4.32
C TYR A 103 -6.91 11.26 4.38
N SER A 104 -7.47 11.94 3.37
CA SER A 104 -8.89 11.83 3.03
C SER A 104 -9.06 10.63 2.12
N VAL A 105 -9.75 9.60 2.57
CA VAL A 105 -9.87 8.32 1.86
C VAL A 105 -11.32 7.98 1.63
N LYS A 106 -11.68 7.67 0.39
CA LYS A 106 -12.98 7.12 0.03
C LYS A 106 -12.87 5.58 0.03
N HIS A 107 -13.76 4.96 0.79
CA HIS A 107 -13.92 3.51 0.82
C HIS A 107 -15.08 3.11 -0.09
N ILE A 108 -14.82 2.20 -1.02
CA ILE A 108 -15.81 1.68 -1.95
C ILE A 108 -15.76 0.16 -1.92
N SER A 109 -16.91 -0.46 -1.58
CA SER A 109 -17.06 -1.91 -1.64
C SER A 109 -17.73 -2.32 -2.95
N LYS A 110 -17.09 -3.23 -3.67
CA LYS A 110 -17.64 -3.82 -4.91
C LYS A 110 -18.95 -4.56 -4.66
N GLU A 111 -19.13 -5.12 -3.46
CA GLU A 111 -20.32 -5.87 -3.07
C GLU A 111 -21.61 -5.04 -3.19
N TYR A 112 -21.50 -3.73 -2.95
CA TYR A 112 -22.67 -2.83 -2.88
C TYR A 112 -22.86 -1.97 -4.13
N MET A 113 -22.13 -2.26 -5.22
CA MET A 113 -22.27 -1.46 -6.43
C MET A 113 -22.32 -2.31 -7.71
N PRO A 114 -23.01 -1.81 -8.77
CA PRO A 114 -23.00 -2.46 -10.07
C PRO A 114 -21.56 -2.64 -10.59
N LYS A 115 -21.25 -3.81 -11.14
CA LYS A 115 -19.90 -4.17 -11.62
C LYS A 115 -19.29 -3.12 -12.56
N GLY A 116 -20.08 -2.55 -13.46
CA GLY A 116 -19.62 -1.51 -14.38
C GLY A 116 -19.20 -0.23 -13.66
N MET A 117 -19.98 0.22 -12.67
CA MET A 117 -19.69 1.43 -11.91
C MET A 117 -18.39 1.32 -11.10
N PHE A 118 -18.10 0.14 -10.55
CA PHE A 118 -16.83 -0.11 -9.86
C PHE A 118 -15.63 0.09 -10.80
N TYR A 119 -15.69 -0.48 -12.00
CA TYR A 119 -14.62 -0.33 -12.99
C TYR A 119 -14.44 1.13 -13.42
N GLU A 120 -15.55 1.82 -13.70
CA GLU A 120 -15.50 3.24 -14.06
C GLU A 120 -14.84 4.11 -12.98
N LEU A 121 -15.12 3.84 -11.70
CA LEU A 121 -14.48 4.55 -10.60
C LEU A 121 -12.98 4.30 -10.54
N VAL A 122 -12.54 3.05 -10.62
CA VAL A 122 -11.11 2.72 -10.63
C VAL A 122 -10.39 3.38 -11.81
N ILE A 123 -10.97 3.27 -13.01
CA ILE A 123 -10.40 3.88 -14.22
C ILE A 123 -10.32 5.41 -14.06
N ASN A 124 -11.36 6.03 -13.51
CA ASN A 124 -11.39 7.48 -13.30
C ASN A 124 -10.32 7.93 -12.29
N GLU A 125 -10.14 7.23 -11.17
CA GLU A 125 -9.08 7.54 -10.21
C GLU A 125 -7.70 7.44 -10.85
N LEU A 126 -7.40 6.33 -11.53
CA LEU A 126 -6.11 6.12 -12.19
C LEU A 126 -5.86 7.13 -13.32
N ALA A 127 -6.88 7.48 -14.10
CA ALA A 127 -6.77 8.49 -15.16
C ALA A 127 -6.50 9.90 -14.62
N ASN A 128 -6.90 10.18 -13.38
CA ASN A 128 -6.58 11.42 -12.68
C ASN A 128 -5.24 11.37 -11.93
N GLY A 129 -4.51 10.26 -12.02
CA GLY A 129 -3.21 10.08 -11.37
C GLY A 129 -3.31 9.68 -9.89
N TYR A 130 -4.46 9.19 -9.45
CA TYR A 130 -4.63 8.70 -8.09
C TYR A 130 -4.50 7.17 -8.06
N PRO A 131 -3.52 6.62 -7.35
CA PRO A 131 -3.40 5.17 -7.18
C PRO A 131 -4.54 4.63 -6.32
N VAL A 132 -4.94 3.40 -6.62
CA VAL A 132 -6.05 2.73 -5.95
C VAL A 132 -5.53 1.53 -5.16
N LEU A 133 -5.76 1.55 -3.85
CA LEU A 133 -5.42 0.45 -2.97
C LEU A 133 -6.53 -0.61 -3.01
N ILE A 134 -6.18 -1.82 -3.39
CA ILE A 134 -7.08 -2.96 -3.46
C ILE A 134 -6.86 -3.88 -2.27
N GLY A 135 -7.95 -4.28 -1.63
CA GLY A 135 -7.96 -5.34 -0.64
C GLY A 135 -8.83 -6.50 -1.12
N GLU A 136 -8.25 -7.67 -1.16
CA GLU A 136 -8.92 -8.95 -1.40
C GLU A 136 -8.89 -9.81 -0.14
N SER A 137 -9.61 -10.94 -0.15
CA SER A 137 -9.67 -11.86 0.98
C SER A 137 -8.30 -12.39 1.44
N SER A 138 -7.35 -12.50 0.53
CA SER A 138 -6.04 -13.09 0.78
C SER A 138 -4.85 -12.16 0.52
N HIS A 139 -5.06 -11.01 -0.16
CA HIS A 139 -3.98 -10.12 -0.56
C HIS A 139 -4.41 -8.66 -0.65
N SER A 140 -3.44 -7.75 -0.46
CA SER A 140 -3.62 -6.31 -0.67
C SER A 140 -2.50 -5.79 -1.56
N PHE A 141 -2.85 -4.98 -2.57
CA PHE A 141 -1.94 -4.50 -3.59
C PHE A 141 -2.36 -3.12 -4.13
N LEU A 142 -1.57 -2.54 -5.00
CA LEU A 142 -1.79 -1.20 -5.53
C LEU A 142 -2.02 -1.25 -7.04
N LEU A 143 -3.02 -0.52 -7.50
CA LEU A 143 -3.15 -0.12 -8.90
C LEU A 143 -2.58 1.29 -9.01
N ASP A 144 -1.57 1.49 -9.83
CA ASP A 144 -0.81 2.75 -9.86
C ASP A 144 -0.66 3.37 -11.25
N GLY A 145 -1.33 2.81 -12.26
CA GLY A 145 -1.33 3.37 -13.60
C GLY A 145 -2.44 2.85 -14.50
N ILE A 146 -2.75 3.63 -15.52
CA ILE A 146 -3.60 3.24 -16.65
C ILE A 146 -2.95 3.73 -17.94
N ASP A 147 -2.90 2.87 -18.96
CA ASP A 147 -2.38 3.24 -20.27
C ASP A 147 -3.48 3.75 -21.22
N LYS A 148 -3.08 4.17 -22.41
CA LYS A 148 -4.01 4.70 -23.44
C LYS A 148 -4.94 3.63 -24.01
N GLN A 149 -4.62 2.36 -23.85
CA GLN A 149 -5.42 1.22 -24.27
C GLN A 149 -6.40 0.74 -23.19
N GLY A 150 -6.29 1.29 -21.97
CA GLY A 150 -7.12 0.93 -20.84
C GLY A 150 -6.56 -0.24 -19.99
N TYR A 151 -5.30 -0.65 -20.24
CA TYR A 151 -4.63 -1.59 -19.35
C TYR A 151 -4.24 -0.90 -18.07
N ILE A 152 -4.37 -1.61 -16.96
CA ILE A 152 -4.07 -1.12 -15.62
C ILE A 152 -2.75 -1.72 -15.16
N HIS A 153 -1.86 -0.87 -14.64
CA HIS A 153 -0.64 -1.32 -14.00
C HIS A 153 -0.94 -1.79 -12.58
N VAL A 154 -0.48 -2.99 -12.27
CA VAL A 154 -0.63 -3.61 -10.95
C VAL A 154 0.75 -3.76 -10.31
N ASN A 155 0.87 -3.24 -9.10
CA ASN A 155 2.00 -3.47 -8.22
C ASN A 155 1.57 -4.43 -7.10
N TRP A 156 1.97 -5.68 -7.21
CA TRP A 156 1.59 -6.74 -6.27
C TRP A 156 2.26 -6.62 -4.90
N GLY A 157 3.29 -5.79 -4.77
CA GLY A 157 4.07 -5.67 -3.55
C GLY A 157 5.03 -6.84 -3.31
N TRP A 158 5.41 -7.56 -4.36
CA TRP A 158 6.33 -8.71 -4.34
C TRP A 158 7.71 -8.36 -4.90
N ALA A 159 8.24 -7.20 -4.52
CA ALA A 159 9.54 -6.71 -4.99
C ALA A 159 9.66 -6.57 -6.52
N GLY A 160 8.56 -6.27 -7.20
CA GLY A 160 8.47 -6.17 -8.65
C GLY A 160 8.17 -7.49 -9.37
N GLU A 161 8.08 -8.59 -8.64
CA GLU A 161 7.73 -9.88 -9.23
C GLU A 161 6.26 -9.86 -9.65
N ASN A 162 6.01 -10.20 -10.92
CA ASN A 162 4.71 -10.21 -11.59
C ASN A 162 4.06 -8.81 -11.74
N ASP A 163 4.69 -7.72 -11.35
CA ASP A 163 4.18 -6.39 -11.66
C ASP A 163 4.05 -6.20 -13.18
N GLY A 164 3.02 -5.49 -13.62
CA GLY A 164 2.81 -5.30 -15.06
C GLY A 164 1.44 -4.72 -15.41
N TRP A 165 1.15 -4.72 -16.72
CA TRP A 165 -0.07 -4.17 -17.30
C TRP A 165 -1.07 -5.29 -17.57
N PHE A 166 -2.28 -5.13 -17.07
CA PHE A 166 -3.33 -6.14 -17.14
C PHE A 166 -4.62 -5.54 -17.69
N ASP A 167 -5.38 -6.35 -18.44
CA ASP A 167 -6.77 -6.05 -18.73
C ASP A 167 -7.56 -6.17 -17.42
N PHE A 168 -8.21 -5.08 -17.02
CA PHE A 168 -8.94 -5.05 -15.76
C PHE A 168 -10.07 -6.09 -15.68
N ALA A 169 -10.67 -6.42 -16.81
CA ALA A 169 -11.69 -7.46 -16.87
C ALA A 169 -11.10 -8.86 -16.57
N THR A 170 -9.83 -9.10 -16.93
CA THR A 170 -9.16 -10.40 -16.74
C THR A 170 -8.50 -10.53 -15.36
N LEU A 171 -8.22 -9.44 -14.66
CA LEU A 171 -7.72 -9.48 -13.27
C LEU A 171 -8.70 -10.20 -12.33
N TYR A 172 -9.96 -10.33 -12.74
CA TYR A 172 -11.03 -10.93 -11.95
C TYR A 172 -11.42 -12.35 -12.39
N THR A 173 -10.81 -12.89 -13.43
CA THR A 173 -11.20 -14.21 -13.98
C THR A 173 -10.36 -15.41 -13.53
N PRO A 174 -9.09 -15.30 -13.12
CA PRO A 174 -8.29 -16.47 -12.77
C PRO A 174 -8.35 -16.92 -11.31
N LEU A 175 -8.89 -16.10 -10.43
CA LEU A 175 -8.88 -16.37 -8.99
C LEU A 175 -10.30 -16.70 -8.52
N ASP A 176 -10.71 -17.95 -8.76
CA ASP A 176 -11.90 -18.63 -8.23
C ASP A 176 -13.21 -17.83 -8.11
N ASP A 177 -14.33 -18.47 -8.47
CA ASP A 177 -15.72 -17.97 -8.44
C ASP A 177 -16.23 -17.46 -7.07
N GLU A 178 -15.35 -17.31 -6.07
CA GLU A 178 -15.66 -16.71 -4.80
C GLU A 178 -15.49 -15.20 -4.85
N VAL A 179 -16.61 -14.56 -4.70
CA VAL A 179 -16.88 -13.13 -4.63
C VAL A 179 -15.81 -12.38 -3.83
N PHE A 180 -14.97 -11.64 -4.52
CA PHE A 180 -14.03 -10.72 -3.89
C PHE A 180 -14.78 -9.53 -3.30
N GLY A 181 -14.88 -9.48 -1.99
CA GLY A 181 -15.17 -8.25 -1.26
C GLY A 181 -13.97 -7.31 -1.42
N THR A 182 -13.90 -6.57 -2.52
CA THR A 182 -12.80 -5.66 -2.80
C THR A 182 -13.14 -4.30 -2.24
N ASP A 183 -12.42 -3.88 -1.21
CA ASP A 183 -12.47 -2.53 -0.72
C ASP A 183 -11.45 -1.69 -1.48
N ILE A 184 -11.92 -0.66 -2.16
CA ILE A 184 -11.10 0.30 -2.89
C ILE A 184 -10.91 1.54 -2.04
N PHE A 185 -9.69 2.02 -1.98
CA PHE A 185 -9.35 3.26 -1.32
C PHE A 185 -8.82 4.24 -2.36
N ALA A 186 -9.60 5.27 -2.64
CA ALA A 186 -9.20 6.40 -3.46
C ALA A 186 -8.84 7.57 -2.54
N LEU A 187 -7.83 8.34 -2.91
CA LEU A 187 -7.52 9.61 -2.26
C LEU A 187 -8.42 10.69 -2.86
N GLU A 188 -9.04 11.52 -2.03
CA GLU A 188 -9.71 12.76 -2.43
C GLU A 188 -8.75 13.93 -2.39
#